data_722c9d802ee976a7f9359cdf74ad510a
#
_entry.id   722c9d802ee976a7f9359cdf74ad510a
#
_cell.length_a   1.000
_cell.length_b   1.000
_cell.length_c   1.000
_cell.angle_alpha   90.00
_cell.angle_beta   90.00
_cell.angle_gamma   90.00
#
_symmetry.space_group_name_H-M   'P 1'
#
loop_
_entity.id
_entity.type
_entity.pdbx_description
1 polymer ?
#
loop_
_entity_poly.entity_id
_entity_poly.type
_entity_poly.pdbx_seq_one_letter_code
_entity_poly.pdbx_strand_id
1 'polypeptide(L)'
;PTSPSNYDILVTRLKEDGSIDSSFGTNGIATMDIDNRDYSEAMVIQPDGKIIVVGELGKNEYDLLRIFLARFNPDGSIDSSFGINGHVSTKFEEYVTCVSVALQVDGKIVIGGTLDKNLIRPSYYVARYNPNGSKDNSFGEEGVATYTFGEDQTNEEWANELHAIVIQQDGKIICAGNQGDFIHWSYDMGLVRFNTDGTLDHTYGEDGTVKINYPGFYSQIITLLMQPDGKLLAGATAQDDKVGADPMLLMRFLENGELDPGFAINGMQITTNNNYSITCKNGNLEPDGK
;
A
#
# COMPACT_ATOMS: atom_id res chain seq x y z
N PRO A 1 -28.26 1.45 -25.27
CA PRO A 1 -28.03 0.80 -24.01
C PRO A 1 -26.55 0.58 -23.92
N THR A 2 -25.85 1.42 -23.11
CA THR A 2 -24.47 1.23 -22.76
C THR A 2 -24.44 -0.01 -21.87
N SER A 3 -23.73 -1.07 -22.27
CA SER A 3 -23.35 -2.16 -21.40
C SER A 3 -22.75 -1.53 -20.12
N PRO A 4 -23.12 -2.01 -18.94
CA PRO A 4 -22.38 -1.63 -17.76
C PRO A 4 -20.91 -1.96 -18.07
N SER A 5 -20.01 -0.99 -17.86
CA SER A 5 -18.59 -1.20 -18.06
C SER A 5 -18.15 -2.29 -17.09
N ASN A 6 -17.86 -3.48 -17.63
CA ASN A 6 -17.23 -4.57 -16.90
C ASN A 6 -15.73 -4.29 -16.89
N TYR A 7 -15.11 -4.31 -15.71
CA TYR A 7 -13.68 -4.18 -15.55
C TYR A 7 -13.17 -5.51 -15.00
N ASP A 8 -12.31 -6.17 -15.75
CA ASP A 8 -11.73 -7.45 -15.38
C ASP A 8 -10.24 -7.26 -14.99
N ILE A 9 -9.74 -8.15 -14.15
CA ILE A 9 -8.31 -8.20 -13.83
C ILE A 9 -7.55 -8.56 -15.11
N LEU A 10 -6.52 -7.79 -15.42
CA LEU A 10 -5.63 -8.03 -16.55
C LEU A 10 -4.18 -7.96 -16.11
N VAL A 11 -3.41 -9.03 -16.43
CA VAL A 11 -1.97 -9.10 -16.22
C VAL A 11 -1.29 -9.34 -17.56
N THR A 12 -0.27 -8.54 -17.87
CA THR A 12 0.55 -8.72 -19.07
C THR A 12 2.00 -8.97 -18.69
N ARG A 13 2.68 -9.88 -19.43
CA ARG A 13 4.11 -10.10 -19.29
C ARG A 13 4.87 -9.57 -20.50
N LEU A 14 5.92 -8.80 -20.22
CA LEU A 14 6.83 -8.28 -21.23
C LEU A 14 8.16 -9.08 -21.18
N LYS A 15 8.82 -9.18 -22.32
CA LYS A 15 10.20 -9.65 -22.43
C LYS A 15 11.17 -8.51 -22.07
N GLU A 16 12.46 -8.83 -21.93
CA GLU A 16 13.52 -7.85 -21.64
C GLU A 16 13.61 -6.74 -22.69
N ASP A 17 13.25 -7.00 -23.94
CA ASP A 17 13.23 -6.01 -25.03
C ASP A 17 11.97 -5.12 -25.04
N GLY A 18 11.06 -5.31 -24.06
CA GLY A 18 9.79 -4.60 -23.96
C GLY A 18 8.67 -5.14 -24.85
N SER A 19 8.92 -6.18 -25.67
CA SER A 19 7.86 -6.83 -26.46
C SER A 19 6.98 -7.72 -25.57
N ILE A 20 5.72 -7.93 -26.01
CA ILE A 20 4.80 -8.83 -25.31
C ILE A 20 5.34 -10.26 -25.35
N ASP A 21 5.38 -10.92 -24.18
CA ASP A 21 5.70 -12.34 -24.09
C ASP A 21 4.46 -13.19 -24.39
N SER A 22 4.30 -13.59 -25.64
CA SER A 22 3.14 -14.37 -26.11
C SER A 22 3.03 -15.78 -25.49
N SER A 23 4.03 -16.23 -24.73
CA SER A 23 3.96 -17.51 -24.01
C SER A 23 3.22 -17.40 -22.65
N PHE A 24 2.89 -16.18 -22.22
CA PHE A 24 2.14 -15.91 -20.99
C PHE A 24 0.65 -15.83 -21.29
N GLY A 25 -0.17 -16.58 -20.58
CA GLY A 25 -1.62 -16.58 -20.74
C GLY A 25 -2.08 -16.82 -22.18
N THR A 26 -2.97 -15.97 -22.66
CA THR A 26 -3.42 -15.96 -24.05
C THR A 26 -2.77 -14.79 -24.80
N ASN A 27 -1.79 -15.09 -25.65
CA ASN A 27 -1.04 -14.07 -26.41
C ASN A 27 -0.39 -12.98 -25.55
N GLY A 28 0.13 -13.35 -24.38
CA GLY A 28 0.82 -12.45 -23.46
C GLY A 28 -0.08 -11.81 -22.41
N ILE A 29 -1.34 -12.20 -22.33
CA ILE A 29 -2.33 -11.63 -21.42
C ILE A 29 -3.01 -12.74 -20.62
N ALA A 30 -3.07 -12.56 -19.30
CA ALA A 30 -3.89 -13.33 -18.38
C ALA A 30 -5.03 -12.45 -17.87
N THR A 31 -6.24 -13.01 -17.79
CA THR A 31 -7.42 -12.30 -17.28
C THR A 31 -8.18 -13.12 -16.27
N MET A 32 -8.86 -12.45 -15.34
CA MET A 32 -9.82 -13.05 -14.43
C MET A 32 -10.98 -12.09 -14.25
N ASP A 33 -12.20 -12.62 -14.33
CA ASP A 33 -13.46 -11.93 -14.03
C ASP A 33 -13.99 -12.52 -12.70
N ILE A 34 -14.14 -11.68 -11.69
CA ILE A 34 -14.64 -12.08 -10.36
C ILE A 34 -16.05 -11.52 -10.14
N ASP A 35 -16.27 -10.26 -10.49
CA ASP A 35 -17.55 -9.56 -10.31
C ASP A 35 -17.73 -8.50 -11.44
N ASN A 36 -18.74 -7.65 -11.35
CA ASN A 36 -19.01 -6.63 -12.38
C ASN A 36 -17.88 -5.61 -12.58
N ARG A 37 -17.11 -5.32 -11.52
CA ARG A 37 -15.98 -4.39 -11.56
C ARG A 37 -14.89 -4.86 -10.62
N ASP A 38 -13.77 -5.23 -11.20
CA ASP A 38 -12.57 -5.69 -10.53
C ASP A 38 -11.48 -4.63 -10.70
N TYR A 39 -11.30 -3.80 -9.68
CA TYR A 39 -10.27 -2.75 -9.69
C TYR A 39 -8.96 -3.30 -9.15
N SER A 40 -7.97 -3.51 -10.03
CA SER A 40 -6.63 -4.00 -9.65
C SER A 40 -5.74 -2.83 -9.24
N GLU A 41 -5.19 -2.88 -8.02
CA GLU A 41 -4.40 -1.79 -7.44
C GLU A 41 -2.92 -2.15 -7.28
N ALA A 42 -2.62 -3.37 -6.84
CA ALA A 42 -1.24 -3.79 -6.61
C ALA A 42 -1.03 -5.26 -6.97
N MET A 43 0.24 -5.61 -7.22
CA MET A 43 0.63 -7.00 -7.46
C MET A 43 2.00 -7.31 -6.85
N VAL A 44 2.22 -8.60 -6.56
CA VAL A 44 3.51 -9.13 -6.12
C VAL A 44 3.78 -10.49 -6.76
N ILE A 45 5.05 -10.74 -7.05
CA ILE A 45 5.49 -12.04 -7.58
C ILE A 45 6.06 -12.86 -6.42
N GLN A 46 5.54 -14.08 -6.24
CA GLN A 46 6.02 -15.02 -5.22
C GLN A 46 7.36 -15.67 -5.65
N PRO A 47 8.13 -16.22 -4.70
CA PRO A 47 9.41 -16.89 -5.03
C PRO A 47 9.29 -18.06 -6.01
N ASP A 48 8.12 -18.69 -6.10
CA ASP A 48 7.82 -19.76 -7.07
C ASP A 48 7.34 -19.22 -8.43
N GLY A 49 7.35 -17.91 -8.63
CA GLY A 49 6.94 -17.23 -9.85
C GLY A 49 5.43 -17.01 -9.99
N LYS A 50 4.62 -17.42 -9.03
CA LYS A 50 3.18 -17.11 -9.04
C LYS A 50 2.96 -15.63 -8.81
N ILE A 51 1.88 -15.10 -9.37
CA ILE A 51 1.55 -13.68 -9.33
C ILE A 51 0.28 -13.50 -8.51
N ILE A 52 0.36 -12.67 -7.46
CA ILE A 52 -0.80 -12.26 -6.68
C ILE A 52 -1.16 -10.84 -7.09
N VAL A 53 -2.42 -10.63 -7.45
CA VAL A 53 -3.02 -9.33 -7.75
C VAL A 53 -4.06 -9.04 -6.67
N VAL A 54 -4.08 -7.83 -6.19
CA VAL A 54 -5.03 -7.37 -5.15
C VAL A 54 -5.73 -6.10 -5.59
N GLY A 55 -6.90 -5.87 -5.03
CA GLY A 55 -7.70 -4.68 -5.30
C GLY A 55 -9.10 -4.79 -4.73
N GLU A 56 -10.02 -4.00 -5.26
CA GLU A 56 -11.40 -3.91 -4.78
C GLU A 56 -12.40 -4.51 -5.78
N LEU A 57 -13.50 -5.01 -5.22
CA LEU A 57 -14.68 -5.45 -5.95
C LEU A 57 -15.82 -4.49 -5.67
N GLY A 58 -16.48 -3.99 -6.70
CA GLY A 58 -17.59 -3.07 -6.53
C GLY A 58 -18.66 -3.19 -7.61
N LYS A 59 -19.88 -2.76 -7.28
CA LYS A 59 -20.93 -2.54 -8.28
C LYS A 59 -20.83 -1.16 -8.91
N ASN A 60 -20.27 -0.22 -8.18
CA ASN A 60 -19.97 1.15 -8.59
C ASN A 60 -18.88 1.70 -7.67
N GLU A 61 -18.35 2.89 -7.96
CA GLU A 61 -17.29 3.56 -7.20
C GLU A 61 -17.63 3.92 -5.74
N TYR A 62 -18.89 3.78 -5.34
CA TYR A 62 -19.37 4.07 -3.98
C TYR A 62 -19.70 2.81 -3.17
N ASP A 63 -19.55 1.62 -3.73
CA ASP A 63 -19.90 0.33 -3.09
C ASP A 63 -18.65 -0.56 -3.02
N LEU A 64 -17.56 -0.02 -2.47
CA LEU A 64 -16.29 -0.73 -2.27
C LEU A 64 -16.24 -1.32 -0.87
N LEU A 65 -16.98 -2.40 -0.66
CA LEU A 65 -17.04 -3.12 0.61
C LEU A 65 -16.29 -4.45 0.58
N ARG A 66 -15.61 -4.76 -0.51
CA ARG A 66 -14.90 -6.01 -0.70
C ARG A 66 -13.55 -5.78 -1.34
N ILE A 67 -12.56 -6.48 -0.84
CA ILE A 67 -11.26 -6.62 -1.47
C ILE A 67 -11.12 -8.01 -2.08
N PHE A 68 -10.27 -8.14 -3.08
CA PHE A 68 -9.91 -9.43 -3.64
C PHE A 68 -8.40 -9.66 -3.60
N LEU A 69 -8.03 -10.94 -3.58
CA LEU A 69 -6.73 -11.46 -3.91
C LEU A 69 -6.92 -12.49 -5.01
N ALA A 70 -6.30 -12.32 -6.16
CA ALA A 70 -6.32 -13.26 -7.27
C ALA A 70 -4.92 -13.82 -7.50
N ARG A 71 -4.78 -15.12 -7.81
CA ARG A 71 -3.48 -15.72 -8.06
C ARG A 71 -3.40 -16.38 -9.41
N PHE A 72 -2.33 -16.04 -10.14
CA PHE A 72 -1.96 -16.65 -11.42
C PHE A 72 -0.70 -17.49 -11.27
N ASN A 73 -0.62 -18.54 -12.04
CA ASN A 73 0.61 -19.34 -12.22
C ASN A 73 1.65 -18.57 -13.03
N PRO A 74 2.94 -19.00 -13.04
CA PRO A 74 3.99 -18.34 -13.81
C PRO A 74 3.74 -18.29 -15.32
N ASP A 75 2.89 -19.16 -15.83
CA ASP A 75 2.50 -19.19 -17.24
C ASP A 75 1.28 -18.30 -17.57
N GLY A 76 0.70 -17.62 -16.56
CA GLY A 76 -0.48 -16.78 -16.71
C GLY A 76 -1.82 -17.51 -16.59
N SER A 77 -1.84 -18.83 -16.39
CA SER A 77 -3.06 -19.56 -16.07
C SER A 77 -3.54 -19.24 -14.64
N ILE A 78 -4.85 -19.34 -14.39
CA ILE A 78 -5.42 -19.16 -13.06
C ILE A 78 -4.94 -20.31 -12.14
N ASP A 79 -4.42 -19.96 -10.94
CA ASP A 79 -4.11 -20.95 -9.92
C ASP A 79 -5.34 -21.35 -9.13
N SER A 80 -6.08 -22.34 -9.60
CA SER A 80 -7.33 -22.81 -8.99
C SER A 80 -7.16 -23.38 -7.56
N SER A 81 -5.93 -23.60 -7.09
CA SER A 81 -5.64 -24.03 -5.72
C SER A 81 -5.68 -22.90 -4.69
N PHE A 82 -5.76 -21.64 -5.14
CA PHE A 82 -5.79 -20.47 -4.28
C PHE A 82 -7.24 -20.04 -4.02
N GLY A 83 -7.63 -20.01 -2.76
CA GLY A 83 -8.98 -19.63 -2.38
C GLY A 83 -10.06 -20.50 -3.05
N ILE A 84 -10.99 -19.86 -3.73
CA ILE A 84 -12.03 -20.48 -4.54
C ILE A 84 -11.80 -20.09 -6.00
N ASN A 85 -11.53 -21.07 -6.86
CA ASN A 85 -11.28 -20.84 -8.30
C ASN A 85 -10.19 -19.79 -8.59
N GLY A 86 -9.14 -19.72 -7.78
CA GLY A 86 -8.00 -18.85 -7.98
C GLY A 86 -8.11 -17.46 -7.33
N HIS A 87 -9.15 -17.21 -6.56
CA HIS A 87 -9.29 -15.93 -5.84
C HIS A 87 -9.89 -16.07 -4.45
N VAL A 88 -9.71 -15.02 -3.66
CA VAL A 88 -10.35 -14.79 -2.36
C VAL A 88 -11.06 -13.46 -2.44
N SER A 89 -12.28 -13.39 -1.93
CA SER A 89 -13.02 -12.14 -1.74
C SER A 89 -13.33 -11.97 -0.26
N THR A 90 -12.91 -10.87 0.33
CA THR A 90 -13.18 -10.55 1.74
C THR A 90 -14.10 -9.35 1.82
N LYS A 91 -15.26 -9.52 2.45
CA LYS A 91 -16.21 -8.45 2.70
C LYS A 91 -15.85 -7.72 3.99
N PHE A 92 -15.93 -6.41 3.94
CA PHE A 92 -15.89 -5.51 5.09
C PHE A 92 -17.28 -4.90 5.32
N GLU A 93 -17.57 -4.47 6.53
CA GLU A 93 -18.81 -3.76 6.86
C GLU A 93 -18.73 -2.26 6.52
N GLU A 94 -17.57 -1.80 6.14
CA GLU A 94 -17.18 -0.41 5.94
C GLU A 94 -16.56 -0.23 4.54
N TYR A 95 -16.49 1.01 4.07
CA TYR A 95 -15.75 1.33 2.85
C TYR A 95 -14.28 0.94 3.01
N VAL A 96 -13.72 0.22 2.05
CA VAL A 96 -12.35 -0.31 2.10
C VAL A 96 -11.65 -0.08 0.77
N THR A 97 -10.39 0.36 0.85
CA THR A 97 -9.47 0.37 -0.30
C THR A 97 -8.32 -0.61 -0.07
N CYS A 98 -7.69 -1.09 -1.13
CA CYS A 98 -6.52 -1.98 -1.05
C CYS A 98 -5.46 -1.47 -2.01
N VAL A 99 -4.46 -0.80 -1.49
CA VAL A 99 -3.47 -0.07 -2.32
C VAL A 99 -2.10 -0.74 -2.36
N SER A 100 -1.83 -1.71 -1.49
CA SER A 100 -0.49 -2.29 -1.37
C SER A 100 -0.53 -3.76 -0.98
N VAL A 101 0.45 -4.53 -1.44
CA VAL A 101 0.64 -5.95 -1.12
C VAL A 101 2.11 -6.27 -0.91
N ALA A 102 2.42 -7.09 0.09
CA ALA A 102 3.76 -7.59 0.39
C ALA A 102 3.72 -9.06 0.83
N LEU A 103 4.87 -9.75 0.69
CA LEU A 103 5.02 -11.15 1.08
C LEU A 103 5.93 -11.27 2.29
N GLN A 104 5.51 -12.04 3.29
CA GLN A 104 6.37 -12.47 4.38
C GLN A 104 7.22 -13.68 3.96
N VAL A 105 8.33 -13.89 4.64
CA VAL A 105 9.28 -14.97 4.33
C VAL A 105 8.63 -16.37 4.42
N ASP A 106 7.61 -16.51 5.27
CA ASP A 106 6.82 -17.75 5.43
C ASP A 106 5.74 -17.93 4.35
N GLY A 107 5.69 -17.02 3.37
CA GLY A 107 4.75 -17.04 2.25
C GLY A 107 3.38 -16.44 2.57
N LYS A 108 3.17 -15.90 3.77
CA LYS A 108 1.94 -15.16 4.08
C LYS A 108 1.87 -13.88 3.26
N ILE A 109 0.65 -13.51 2.92
CA ILE A 109 0.34 -12.35 2.09
C ILE A 109 -0.20 -11.27 3.01
N VAL A 110 0.43 -10.11 2.97
CA VAL A 110 0.02 -8.92 3.73
C VAL A 110 -0.48 -7.89 2.74
N ILE A 111 -1.67 -7.38 2.96
CA ILE A 111 -2.24 -6.28 2.19
C ILE A 111 -2.49 -5.09 3.08
N GLY A 112 -2.49 -3.91 2.52
CA GLY A 112 -2.76 -2.66 3.24
C GLY A 112 -3.59 -1.69 2.42
N GLY A 113 -4.34 -0.87 3.13
CA GLY A 113 -5.20 0.15 2.56
C GLY A 113 -5.87 0.99 3.64
N THR A 114 -6.96 1.62 3.26
CA THR A 114 -7.75 2.47 4.14
C THR A 114 -9.10 1.82 4.41
N LEU A 115 -9.49 1.78 5.66
CA LEU A 115 -10.80 1.37 6.13
C LEU A 115 -11.52 2.61 6.67
N ASP A 116 -12.67 2.95 6.07
CA ASP A 116 -13.36 4.18 6.42
C ASP A 116 -14.73 3.90 7.03
N LYS A 117 -14.77 4.04 8.35
CA LYS A 117 -15.95 3.84 9.16
C LYS A 117 -16.92 5.02 8.99
N ASN A 118 -18.02 4.77 8.28
CA ASN A 118 -19.07 5.75 7.99
C ASN A 118 -18.63 6.97 7.15
N LEU A 119 -17.55 6.84 6.34
CA LEU A 119 -16.97 7.94 5.54
C LEU A 119 -16.55 9.18 6.38
N ILE A 120 -16.17 8.97 7.64
CA ILE A 120 -15.87 10.03 8.59
C ILE A 120 -14.50 9.86 9.24
N ARG A 121 -14.06 8.60 9.44
CA ARG A 121 -12.82 8.30 10.17
C ARG A 121 -12.01 7.21 9.50
N PRO A 122 -11.32 7.54 8.41
CA PRO A 122 -10.45 6.59 7.77
C PRO A 122 -9.32 6.16 8.72
N SER A 123 -8.98 4.89 8.64
CA SER A 123 -7.91 4.26 9.41
C SER A 123 -7.00 3.49 8.47
N TYR A 124 -5.71 3.46 8.75
CA TYR A 124 -4.85 2.48 8.10
C TYR A 124 -5.29 1.09 8.53
N TYR A 125 -5.38 0.16 7.60
CA TYR A 125 -5.54 -1.24 7.94
C TYR A 125 -4.50 -2.10 7.24
N VAL A 126 -4.21 -3.21 7.87
CA VAL A 126 -3.40 -4.31 7.33
C VAL A 126 -4.17 -5.60 7.54
N ALA A 127 -4.36 -6.38 6.49
CA ALA A 127 -4.93 -7.71 6.59
C ALA A 127 -3.93 -8.77 6.14
N ARG A 128 -3.90 -9.92 6.85
CA ARG A 128 -2.99 -11.00 6.56
C ARG A 128 -3.72 -12.27 6.11
N TYR A 129 -3.15 -12.90 5.09
CA TYR A 129 -3.65 -14.14 4.52
C TYR A 129 -2.56 -15.21 4.51
N ASN A 130 -2.98 -16.45 4.68
CA ASN A 130 -2.13 -17.62 4.54
C ASN A 130 -1.74 -17.85 3.06
N PRO A 131 -0.70 -18.64 2.76
CA PRO A 131 -0.27 -18.91 1.38
C PRO A 131 -1.34 -19.53 0.47
N ASN A 132 -2.36 -20.15 1.04
CA ASN A 132 -3.49 -20.72 0.31
C ASN A 132 -4.64 -19.74 0.06
N GLY A 133 -4.52 -18.49 0.55
CA GLY A 133 -5.52 -17.43 0.44
C GLY A 133 -6.54 -17.37 1.60
N SER A 134 -6.52 -18.32 2.55
CA SER A 134 -7.38 -18.19 3.73
C SER A 134 -6.92 -17.03 4.62
N LYS A 135 -7.86 -16.34 5.25
CA LYS A 135 -7.55 -15.26 6.20
C LYS A 135 -6.78 -15.82 7.39
N ASP A 136 -5.72 -15.14 7.83
CA ASP A 136 -4.93 -15.55 8.99
C ASP A 136 -5.49 -14.93 10.27
N ASN A 137 -6.42 -15.61 10.91
CA ASN A 137 -7.09 -15.12 12.12
C ASN A 137 -6.18 -15.01 13.36
N SER A 138 -4.91 -15.40 13.26
CA SER A 138 -3.91 -15.17 14.33
C SER A 138 -3.28 -13.79 14.29
N PHE A 139 -3.61 -12.96 13.28
CA PHE A 139 -3.09 -11.62 13.11
C PHE A 139 -4.13 -10.59 13.51
N GLY A 140 -3.77 -9.69 14.43
CA GLY A 140 -4.65 -8.63 14.90
C GLY A 140 -6.00 -9.15 15.40
N GLU A 141 -7.07 -8.47 15.03
CA GLU A 141 -8.44 -8.90 15.29
C GLU A 141 -9.00 -9.61 14.05
N GLU A 142 -9.24 -10.91 14.15
CA GLU A 142 -9.74 -11.74 13.06
C GLU A 142 -8.97 -11.56 11.73
N GLY A 143 -7.64 -11.43 11.78
CA GLY A 143 -6.79 -11.29 10.60
C GLY A 143 -6.60 -9.86 10.10
N VAL A 144 -7.01 -8.86 10.88
CA VAL A 144 -6.88 -7.44 10.54
C VAL A 144 -6.26 -6.66 11.70
N ALA A 145 -5.33 -5.78 11.42
CA ALA A 145 -4.82 -4.77 12.33
C ALA A 145 -5.17 -3.37 11.77
N THR A 146 -5.56 -2.46 12.65
CA THR A 146 -5.93 -1.08 12.25
C THR A 146 -5.21 -0.06 13.11
N TYR A 147 -4.98 1.12 12.56
CA TYR A 147 -4.49 2.28 13.28
C TYR A 147 -5.12 3.57 12.76
N THR A 148 -5.59 4.41 13.67
CA THR A 148 -6.16 5.72 13.36
C THR A 148 -5.30 6.79 14.00
N PHE A 149 -4.72 7.67 13.20
CA PHE A 149 -4.05 8.85 13.74
C PHE A 149 -5.10 9.85 14.25
N GLY A 150 -4.75 10.59 15.31
CA GLY A 150 -5.61 11.59 15.92
C GLY A 150 -6.30 11.09 17.18
N GLU A 151 -6.07 11.80 18.30
CA GLU A 151 -6.60 11.44 19.62
C GLU A 151 -7.96 12.08 19.91
N ASP A 152 -8.30 13.18 19.24
CA ASP A 152 -9.55 13.90 19.52
C ASP A 152 -10.74 13.25 18.81
N GLN A 153 -11.53 12.52 19.58
CA GLN A 153 -12.75 11.85 19.12
C GLN A 153 -13.88 12.83 18.78
N THR A 154 -13.67 14.13 18.96
CA THR A 154 -14.70 15.17 18.75
C THR A 154 -14.69 15.75 17.34
N ASN A 155 -13.61 15.62 16.58
CA ASN A 155 -13.53 16.05 15.19
C ASN A 155 -13.84 14.85 14.25
N GLU A 156 -14.94 14.96 13.53
CA GLU A 156 -15.47 13.90 12.67
C GLU A 156 -14.83 13.84 11.27
N GLU A 157 -13.83 14.67 10.98
CA GLU A 157 -13.28 14.81 9.62
C GLU A 157 -11.75 14.58 9.58
N TRP A 158 -11.32 13.34 9.85
CA TRP A 158 -9.92 12.93 9.73
C TRP A 158 -9.61 12.36 8.34
N ALA A 159 -8.40 12.59 7.87
CA ALA A 159 -7.86 12.02 6.64
C ALA A 159 -6.65 11.14 6.95
N ASN A 160 -6.87 9.85 7.07
CA ASN A 160 -5.82 8.86 7.26
C ASN A 160 -5.87 7.89 6.07
N GLU A 161 -5.04 8.13 5.06
CA GLU A 161 -4.99 7.29 3.88
C GLU A 161 -3.66 6.56 3.81
N LEU A 162 -3.70 5.24 3.82
CA LEU A 162 -2.54 4.39 3.62
C LEU A 162 -2.21 4.32 2.13
N HIS A 163 -0.93 4.49 1.78
CA HIS A 163 -0.43 4.39 0.41
C HIS A 163 0.58 3.27 0.20
N ALA A 164 1.35 2.91 1.23
CA ALA A 164 2.38 1.90 1.10
C ALA A 164 2.53 1.06 2.36
N ILE A 165 2.87 -0.22 2.17
CA ILE A 165 3.35 -1.11 3.23
C ILE A 165 4.69 -1.71 2.85
N VAL A 166 5.49 -2.04 3.87
CA VAL A 166 6.71 -2.81 3.71
C VAL A 166 6.91 -3.75 4.90
N ILE A 167 7.54 -4.88 4.66
CA ILE A 167 7.85 -5.86 5.70
C ILE A 167 9.34 -5.80 6.01
N GLN A 168 9.67 -5.62 7.29
CA GLN A 168 11.05 -5.64 7.79
C GLN A 168 11.59 -7.08 7.87
N GLN A 169 12.91 -7.23 7.99
CA GLN A 169 13.55 -8.56 8.06
C GLN A 169 13.08 -9.39 9.27
N ASP A 170 12.69 -8.73 10.35
CA ASP A 170 12.13 -9.37 11.57
C ASP A 170 10.62 -9.70 11.42
N GLY A 171 10.02 -9.40 10.28
CA GLY A 171 8.62 -9.67 9.95
C GLY A 171 7.63 -8.60 10.42
N LYS A 172 8.08 -7.52 11.07
CA LYS A 172 7.23 -6.38 11.40
C LYS A 172 6.80 -5.64 10.15
N ILE A 173 5.66 -4.98 10.23
CA ILE A 173 5.02 -4.32 9.08
C ILE A 173 5.01 -2.82 9.32
N ILE A 174 5.60 -2.04 8.41
CA ILE A 174 5.52 -0.59 8.41
C ILE A 174 4.49 -0.17 7.36
N CYS A 175 3.57 0.69 7.78
CA CYS A 175 2.55 1.30 6.95
C CYS A 175 2.82 2.80 6.87
N ALA A 176 2.61 3.40 5.71
CA ALA A 176 2.80 4.84 5.53
C ALA A 176 1.80 5.45 4.56
N GLY A 177 1.57 6.74 4.73
CA GLY A 177 0.67 7.55 3.91
C GLY A 177 0.54 8.96 4.45
N ASN A 178 -0.67 9.49 4.46
CA ASN A 178 -0.99 10.76 5.09
C ASN A 178 -1.81 10.58 6.38
N GLN A 179 -1.75 11.57 7.22
CA GLN A 179 -2.58 11.74 8.41
C GLN A 179 -2.92 13.23 8.58
N GLY A 180 -4.12 13.56 9.05
CA GLY A 180 -4.51 14.96 9.20
C GLY A 180 -6.00 15.13 9.37
N ASP A 181 -6.47 16.35 9.22
CA ASP A 181 -7.90 16.65 9.24
C ASP A 181 -8.36 17.39 7.98
N PHE A 182 -9.61 17.12 7.56
CA PHE A 182 -10.23 17.78 6.41
C PHE A 182 -10.63 19.23 6.71
N ILE A 183 -10.81 19.60 7.98
CA ILE A 183 -11.31 20.93 8.35
C ILE A 183 -10.25 22.00 8.04
N HIS A 184 -8.99 21.69 8.35
CA HIS A 184 -7.88 22.61 8.14
C HIS A 184 -7.12 22.36 6.84
N TRP A 185 -7.52 21.33 6.07
CA TRP A 185 -6.83 20.89 4.83
C TRP A 185 -5.33 20.66 5.06
N SER A 186 -4.98 20.25 6.27
CA SER A 186 -3.60 19.99 6.69
C SER A 186 -3.36 18.50 6.81
N TYR A 187 -2.55 17.99 5.89
CA TYR A 187 -2.17 16.58 5.87
C TYR A 187 -0.67 16.46 6.08
N ASP A 188 -0.30 15.75 7.11
CA ASP A 188 1.07 15.40 7.42
C ASP A 188 1.37 13.96 6.99
N MET A 189 2.64 13.63 6.88
CA MET A 189 3.07 12.27 6.62
C MET A 189 3.00 11.44 7.91
N GLY A 190 2.46 10.22 7.80
CA GLY A 190 2.33 9.29 8.91
C GLY A 190 2.95 7.93 8.59
N LEU A 191 3.68 7.36 9.58
CA LEU A 191 4.06 5.95 9.57
C LEU A 191 3.58 5.30 10.87
N VAL A 192 3.20 4.04 10.77
CA VAL A 192 2.87 3.18 11.91
C VAL A 192 3.52 1.83 11.72
N ARG A 193 4.01 1.21 12.82
CA ARG A 193 4.56 -0.14 12.77
C ARG A 193 3.75 -1.12 13.59
N PHE A 194 3.42 -2.25 12.95
CA PHE A 194 2.81 -3.39 13.61
C PHE A 194 3.82 -4.51 13.84
N ASN A 195 3.68 -5.19 14.97
CA ASN A 195 4.37 -6.44 15.26
C ASN A 195 3.91 -7.57 14.32
N THR A 196 4.63 -8.68 14.34
CA THR A 196 4.33 -9.87 13.53
C THR A 196 2.97 -10.50 13.82
N ASP A 197 2.37 -10.21 14.97
CA ASP A 197 1.04 -10.66 15.38
C ASP A 197 -0.07 -9.64 15.09
N GLY A 198 0.27 -8.45 14.56
CA GLY A 198 -0.67 -7.38 14.23
C GLY A 198 -0.91 -6.38 15.37
N THR A 199 -0.29 -6.56 16.54
CA THR A 199 -0.33 -5.54 17.60
C THR A 199 0.53 -4.33 17.23
N LEU A 200 0.20 -3.16 17.76
CA LEU A 200 1.02 -1.96 17.60
C LEU A 200 2.40 -2.16 18.24
N ASP A 201 3.46 -1.81 17.51
CA ASP A 201 4.81 -1.85 18.05
C ASP A 201 5.19 -0.53 18.73
N HIS A 202 4.91 -0.41 20.01
CA HIS A 202 5.18 0.78 20.82
C HIS A 202 6.66 1.19 20.91
N THR A 203 7.58 0.38 20.36
CA THR A 203 9.02 0.71 20.33
C THR A 203 9.45 1.51 19.10
N TYR A 204 8.52 1.76 18.14
CA TYR A 204 8.79 2.47 16.92
C TYR A 204 8.38 3.94 17.03
N GLY A 205 9.31 4.85 16.72
CA GLY A 205 9.06 6.28 16.75
C GLY A 205 8.54 6.74 18.13
N GLU A 206 7.44 7.46 18.12
CA GLU A 206 6.69 7.86 19.31
C GLU A 206 5.47 6.95 19.45
N ASP A 207 5.55 6.03 20.40
CA ASP A 207 4.48 5.08 20.76
C ASP A 207 3.88 4.31 19.55
N GLY A 208 4.76 3.80 18.68
CA GLY A 208 4.39 2.99 17.51
C GLY A 208 4.24 3.79 16.22
N THR A 209 4.43 5.10 16.27
CA THR A 209 4.18 5.98 15.12
C THR A 209 5.32 6.96 14.86
N VAL A 210 5.39 7.42 13.62
CA VAL A 210 6.20 8.57 13.21
C VAL A 210 5.30 9.55 12.50
N LYS A 211 5.32 10.81 12.94
CA LYS A 211 4.62 11.91 12.28
C LYS A 211 5.65 12.90 11.75
N ILE A 212 5.54 13.28 10.49
CA ILE A 212 6.42 14.24 9.86
C ILE A 212 5.57 15.37 9.31
N ASN A 213 5.72 16.51 9.95
CA ASN A 213 5.14 17.75 9.48
C ASN A 213 6.10 18.40 8.48
N TYR A 214 5.66 18.57 7.24
CA TYR A 214 6.33 19.37 6.24
C TYR A 214 5.59 20.70 6.08
N PRO A 215 6.29 21.85 6.09
CA PRO A 215 5.63 23.15 5.95
C PRO A 215 4.84 23.24 4.63
N GLY A 216 3.53 23.30 4.72
CA GLY A 216 2.59 23.31 3.58
C GLY A 216 1.22 22.82 4.02
N PHE A 217 0.29 22.66 3.08
CA PHE A 217 -1.06 22.20 3.40
C PHE A 217 -1.25 20.71 3.23
N TYR A 218 -0.45 20.06 2.39
CA TYR A 218 -0.66 18.67 2.03
C TYR A 218 0.68 17.96 1.83
N SER A 219 0.90 16.90 2.61
CA SER A 219 2.04 16.03 2.40
C SER A 219 1.66 14.56 2.63
N GLN A 220 2.22 13.66 1.82
CA GLN A 220 1.93 12.24 1.91
C GLN A 220 3.12 11.39 1.48
N ILE A 221 3.36 10.28 2.17
CA ILE A 221 4.28 9.25 1.72
C ILE A 221 3.55 8.37 0.70
N ILE A 222 4.16 8.18 -0.46
CA ILE A 222 3.58 7.41 -1.57
C ILE A 222 4.21 6.02 -1.69
N THR A 223 5.49 5.88 -1.37
CA THR A 223 6.22 4.63 -1.53
C THR A 223 7.21 4.39 -0.41
N LEU A 224 7.40 3.12 -0.08
CA LEU A 224 8.36 2.64 0.93
C LEU A 224 9.27 1.57 0.32
N LEU A 225 10.55 1.61 0.65
CA LEU A 225 11.53 0.65 0.21
C LEU A 225 12.47 0.27 1.37
N MET A 226 12.59 -1.02 1.66
CA MET A 226 13.54 -1.53 2.64
C MET A 226 14.92 -1.69 2.01
N GLN A 227 15.92 -1.01 2.55
CA GLN A 227 17.31 -1.21 2.15
C GLN A 227 17.89 -2.48 2.79
N PRO A 228 18.94 -3.08 2.16
CA PRO A 228 19.56 -4.30 2.68
C PRO A 228 20.17 -4.15 4.10
N ASP A 229 20.50 -2.92 4.50
CA ASP A 229 21.04 -2.58 5.82
C ASP A 229 19.95 -2.35 6.89
N GLY A 230 18.68 -2.62 6.57
CA GLY A 230 17.55 -2.47 7.48
C GLY A 230 16.96 -1.06 7.55
N LYS A 231 17.54 -0.09 6.85
CA LYS A 231 16.99 1.26 6.79
C LYS A 231 15.81 1.34 5.84
N LEU A 232 14.92 2.29 6.08
CA LEU A 232 13.73 2.53 5.27
C LEU A 232 13.91 3.79 4.43
N LEU A 233 13.71 3.69 3.12
CA LEU A 233 13.52 4.84 2.25
C LEU A 233 12.03 5.09 2.04
N ALA A 234 11.62 6.36 2.12
CA ALA A 234 10.27 6.81 1.84
C ALA A 234 10.29 7.92 0.80
N GLY A 235 9.56 7.70 -0.29
CA GLY A 235 9.29 8.72 -1.30
C GLY A 235 7.96 9.41 -1.02
N ALA A 236 7.96 10.74 -1.00
CA ALA A 236 6.79 11.54 -0.65
C ALA A 236 6.60 12.73 -1.59
N THR A 237 5.37 13.24 -1.61
CA THR A 237 5.03 14.52 -2.24
C THR A 237 4.51 15.48 -1.18
N ALA A 238 4.73 16.77 -1.40
CA ALA A 238 4.17 17.82 -0.56
C ALA A 238 3.69 18.97 -1.45
N GLN A 239 2.68 19.71 -0.97
CA GLN A 239 2.28 20.98 -1.57
C GLN A 239 2.92 22.12 -0.78
N ASP A 240 3.57 23.05 -1.49
CA ASP A 240 4.17 24.24 -0.88
C ASP A 240 3.65 25.49 -1.59
N ASP A 241 2.70 26.17 -0.95
CA ASP A 241 2.11 27.41 -1.46
C ASP A 241 3.09 28.57 -1.63
N LYS A 242 4.27 28.48 -1.00
CA LYS A 242 5.28 29.55 -1.03
C LYS A 242 6.21 29.43 -2.20
N VAL A 243 6.39 28.23 -2.75
CA VAL A 243 7.38 27.95 -3.81
C VAL A 243 6.74 27.88 -5.19
N GLY A 244 5.41 27.77 -5.26
CA GLY A 244 4.67 27.75 -6.54
C GLY A 244 4.84 26.46 -7.35
N ALA A 245 5.51 25.45 -6.82
CA ALA A 245 5.67 24.13 -7.41
C ALA A 245 5.88 23.08 -6.29
N ASP A 246 5.15 21.98 -6.36
CA ASP A 246 5.18 20.93 -5.33
C ASP A 246 6.50 20.18 -5.33
N PRO A 247 7.20 20.07 -4.19
CA PRO A 247 8.43 19.33 -4.06
C PRO A 247 8.21 17.81 -3.97
N MET A 248 9.19 17.05 -4.42
CA MET A 248 9.36 15.65 -4.08
C MET A 248 10.33 15.53 -2.91
N LEU A 249 9.96 14.68 -1.95
CA LEU A 249 10.77 14.39 -0.78
C LEU A 249 11.26 12.94 -0.84
N LEU A 250 12.54 12.73 -0.54
CA LEU A 250 13.10 11.41 -0.27
C LEU A 250 13.65 11.40 1.14
N MET A 251 13.09 10.56 1.99
CA MET A 251 13.46 10.44 3.40
C MET A 251 14.07 9.07 3.66
N ARG A 252 15.05 9.03 4.57
CA ARG A 252 15.59 7.77 5.07
C ARG A 252 15.42 7.68 6.57
N PHE A 253 14.91 6.53 7.02
CA PHE A 253 14.67 6.25 8.43
C PHE A 253 15.57 5.11 8.91
N LEU A 254 15.98 5.19 10.16
CA LEU A 254 16.59 4.11 10.92
C LEU A 254 15.53 3.07 11.32
N GLU A 255 15.97 1.91 11.78
CA GLU A 255 15.07 0.82 12.20
C GLU A 255 14.10 1.20 13.32
N ASN A 256 14.45 2.18 14.15
CA ASN A 256 13.59 2.68 15.23
C ASN A 256 12.57 3.73 14.78
N GLY A 257 12.57 4.14 13.51
CA GLY A 257 11.66 5.16 12.96
C GLY A 257 12.19 6.59 13.00
N GLU A 258 13.36 6.84 13.55
CA GLU A 258 13.99 8.15 13.49
C GLU A 258 14.54 8.43 12.07
N LEU A 259 14.51 9.69 11.64
CA LEU A 259 15.21 10.11 10.41
C LEU A 259 16.71 9.83 10.55
N ASP A 260 17.33 9.24 9.51
CA ASP A 260 18.77 8.95 9.48
C ASP A 260 19.58 10.22 9.23
N PRO A 261 20.28 10.78 10.25
CA PRO A 261 21.04 12.03 10.06
C PRO A 261 22.20 11.89 9.09
N GLY A 262 22.60 10.66 8.73
CA GLY A 262 23.62 10.38 7.73
C GLY A 262 23.11 10.42 6.29
N PHE A 263 21.83 10.71 6.07
CA PHE A 263 21.24 10.82 4.74
C PHE A 263 20.89 12.28 4.43
N ALA A 264 21.38 12.79 3.30
CA ALA A 264 21.11 14.14 2.79
C ALA A 264 21.22 15.23 3.90
N ILE A 265 20.17 16.03 4.11
CA ILE A 265 20.11 17.03 5.16
C ILE A 265 19.18 16.51 6.26
N ASN A 266 19.77 16.05 7.37
CA ASN A 266 19.02 15.53 8.52
C ASN A 266 17.99 14.44 8.15
N GLY A 267 18.34 13.53 7.24
CA GLY A 267 17.50 12.42 6.85
C GLY A 267 16.55 12.69 5.68
N MET A 268 16.59 13.88 5.09
CA MET A 268 15.64 14.28 4.04
C MET A 268 16.34 14.97 2.87
N GLN A 269 16.06 14.53 1.66
CA GLN A 269 16.39 15.22 0.40
C GLN A 269 15.10 15.84 -0.16
N ILE A 270 15.16 17.14 -0.42
CA ILE A 270 14.06 17.89 -1.04
C ILE A 270 14.47 18.22 -2.47
N THR A 271 13.62 17.88 -3.42
CA THR A 271 13.80 18.18 -4.83
C THR A 271 12.68 19.07 -5.32
N THR A 272 13.02 20.25 -5.80
CA THR A 272 12.08 21.25 -6.34
C THR A 272 12.39 21.57 -7.79
N ASN A 273 11.36 21.95 -8.54
CA ASN A 273 11.50 22.53 -9.87
C ASN A 273 10.64 23.80 -9.93
N ASN A 274 11.26 24.95 -10.13
CA ASN A 274 10.59 26.26 -10.08
C ASN A 274 9.45 26.44 -11.11
N ASN A 275 9.33 25.54 -12.08
CA ASN A 275 8.36 25.64 -13.16
C ASN A 275 7.29 24.55 -13.14
N TYR A 276 7.51 23.43 -12.41
CA TYR A 276 6.64 22.25 -12.45
C TYR A 276 6.60 21.56 -11.10
N SER A 277 5.42 21.13 -10.69
CA SER A 277 5.24 20.21 -9.57
C SER A 277 5.88 18.86 -9.86
N ILE A 278 6.60 18.31 -8.88
CA ILE A 278 7.24 16.99 -8.96
C ILE A 278 6.49 16.05 -8.02
N THR A 279 5.96 14.95 -8.56
CA THR A 279 5.26 13.95 -7.76
C THR A 279 6.04 12.65 -7.72
N CYS A 280 6.14 12.05 -6.52
CA CYS A 280 6.56 10.67 -6.37
C CYS A 280 5.41 9.73 -6.76
N LYS A 281 5.70 8.69 -7.53
CA LYS A 281 4.69 7.68 -7.90
C LYS A 281 5.06 6.30 -7.39
N ASN A 282 6.30 5.89 -7.62
CA ASN A 282 6.83 4.60 -7.22
C ASN A 282 8.36 4.64 -7.21
N GLY A 283 8.99 3.68 -6.56
CA GLY A 283 10.43 3.55 -6.50
C GLY A 283 10.86 2.09 -6.47
N ASN A 284 12.08 1.84 -6.95
CA ASN A 284 12.78 0.56 -6.80
C ASN A 284 14.19 0.83 -6.31
N LEU A 285 14.76 -0.15 -5.62
CA LEU A 285 16.19 -0.12 -5.27
C LEU A 285 17.01 -0.76 -6.39
N GLU A 286 18.13 -0.14 -6.72
CA GLU A 286 19.17 -0.79 -7.50
C GLU A 286 19.76 -1.99 -6.73
N PRO A 287 20.42 -2.96 -7.40
CA PRO A 287 20.98 -4.13 -6.73
C PRO A 287 21.95 -3.83 -5.59
N ASP A 288 22.55 -2.62 -5.58
CA ASP A 288 23.44 -2.14 -4.52
C ASP A 288 22.71 -1.41 -3.37
N GLY A 289 21.35 -1.41 -3.39
CA GLY A 289 20.52 -0.82 -2.35
C GLY A 289 20.33 0.70 -2.44
N LYS A 290 20.64 1.28 -3.61
CA LYS A 290 20.41 2.72 -3.89
C LYS A 290 19.08 2.95 -4.58
#